data_cf7c46d1e8fb2f3a3e9275ab5c9b909e
#
_entry.id   cf7c46d1e8fb2f3a3e9275ab5c9b909e
#
_cell.length_a   1.000
_cell.length_b   1.000
_cell.length_c   1.000
_cell.angle_alpha   90.00
_cell.angle_beta   90.00
_cell.angle_gamma   90.00
#
_symmetry.space_group_name_H-M   'P 1'
#
loop_
_entity.id
_entity.type
_entity.pdbx_description
1 polymer ?
#
loop_
_entity_poly.entity_id
_entity_poly.type
_entity_poly.pdbx_seq_one_letter_code
_entity_poly.pdbx_strand_id
1 'polypeptide(L)' 'MTKRFTSVIIVEFAYNDRPAESKEEYIELLKQEYLMNHDIELSGHEITEITELKNG' A
#
# COMPACT_ATOMS: atom_id res chain seq x y z
N MET A 1 16.44 -1.07 7.78
CA MET A 1 16.29 0.04 6.83
C MET A 1 14.95 -0.03 6.16
N THR A 2 14.35 1.13 5.98
CA THR A 2 13.03 1.22 5.37
C THR A 2 13.10 1.00 3.87
N LYS A 3 12.19 0.20 3.36
CA LYS A 3 12.06 -0.02 1.92
C LYS A 3 10.91 0.82 1.41
N ARG A 4 10.90 1.10 0.12
CA ARG A 4 9.81 1.83 -0.49
C ARG A 4 9.00 0.89 -1.37
N PHE A 5 7.69 0.90 -1.17
CA PHE A 5 6.79 0.06 -1.94
C PHE A 5 5.81 0.92 -2.72
N THR A 6 5.39 0.40 -3.86
CA THR A 6 4.36 1.04 -4.67
C THR A 6 3.27 0.04 -4.99
N SER A 7 2.07 0.53 -5.23
CA SER A 7 0.95 -0.32 -5.61
C SER A 7 -0.17 0.48 -6.24
N VAL A 8 -1.13 -0.22 -6.82
CA VAL A 8 -2.33 0.39 -7.35
C VAL A 8 -3.51 -0.07 -6.50
N ILE A 9 -4.32 0.88 -6.06
CA ILE A 9 -5.52 0.58 -5.27
C ILE A 9 -6.70 0.59 -6.21
N ILE A 10 -7.27 -0.59 -6.45
CA ILE A 10 -8.33 -0.76 -7.46
C ILE A 10 -9.57 0.06 -7.15
N VAL A 11 -9.97 0.11 -5.90
CA VAL A 11 -11.23 0.74 -5.52
C VAL A 11 -11.24 2.24 -5.85
N GLU A 12 -10.09 2.88 -5.90
CA GLU A 12 -10.01 4.29 -6.26
C GLU A 12 -9.18 4.53 -7.51
N PHE A 13 -8.66 3.48 -8.10
CA PHE A 13 -7.74 3.58 -9.23
C PHE A 13 -6.58 4.51 -8.93
N ALA A 14 -6.09 4.45 -7.69
CA ALA A 14 -5.05 5.33 -7.21
C ALA A 14 -3.71 4.61 -7.10
N TYR A 15 -2.64 5.34 -7.46
CA TYR A 15 -1.29 4.84 -7.30
C TYR A 15 -0.78 5.28 -5.93
N ASN A 16 -0.27 4.33 -5.16
CA ASN A 16 0.25 4.61 -3.83
C ASN A 16 1.72 4.26 -3.72
N ASP A 17 2.42 5.02 -2.89
CA ASP A 17 3.85 4.90 -2.71
C ASP A 17 4.15 5.21 -1.25
N ARG A 18 4.69 4.22 -0.51
CA ARG A 18 4.95 4.38 0.91
C ARG A 18 6.17 3.62 1.36
N PRO A 19 6.89 4.14 2.36
CA PRO A 19 7.95 3.39 2.98
C PRO A 19 7.39 2.37 3.97
N ALA A 20 8.00 1.20 4.03
CA ALA A 20 7.62 0.15 4.97
C ALA A 20 8.80 -0.81 5.14
N GLU A 21 8.78 -1.58 6.22
CA GLU A 21 9.85 -2.53 6.47
C GLU A 21 9.65 -3.82 5.69
N SER A 22 8.42 -4.15 5.34
CA SER A 22 8.09 -5.35 4.60
C SER A 22 6.83 -5.14 3.80
N LYS A 23 6.56 -6.07 2.87
CA LYS A 23 5.35 -6.04 2.08
C LYS A 23 4.10 -6.13 2.95
N GLU A 24 4.15 -6.99 3.96
CA GLU A 24 3.02 -7.16 4.88
C GLU A 24 2.73 -5.88 5.65
N GLU A 25 3.78 -5.20 6.10
CA GLU A 25 3.62 -3.94 6.80
C GLU A 25 3.04 -2.88 5.86
N TYR A 26 3.50 -2.85 4.61
CA TYR A 26 2.99 -1.92 3.62
C TYR A 26 1.47 -2.10 3.43
N ILE A 27 1.02 -3.34 3.30
CA ILE A 27 -0.39 -3.65 3.14
C ILE A 27 -1.20 -3.18 4.35
N GLU A 28 -0.68 -3.45 5.55
CA GLU A 28 -1.35 -3.01 6.78
C GLU A 28 -1.45 -1.50 6.88
N LEU A 29 -0.39 -0.80 6.51
CA LEU A 29 -0.39 0.66 6.53
C LEU A 29 -1.44 1.23 5.59
N LEU A 30 -1.55 0.67 4.39
CA LEU A 30 -2.56 1.12 3.44
C LEU A 30 -3.98 0.85 3.94
N LYS A 31 -4.21 -0.33 4.50
CA LYS A 31 -5.52 -0.66 5.03
C LYS A 31 -5.93 0.29 6.14
N GLN A 32 -5.02 0.57 7.06
CA GLN A 32 -5.30 1.49 8.16
C GLN A 32 -5.57 2.89 7.66
N GLU A 33 -4.77 3.36 6.72
CA GLU A 33 -4.91 4.71 6.20
C GLU A 33 -6.23 4.89 5.46
N TYR A 34 -6.59 3.93 4.63
CA TYR A 34 -7.85 4.02 3.90
C TYR A 34 -9.05 3.95 4.83
N LEU A 35 -8.96 3.13 5.87
CA LEU A 35 -10.04 3.03 6.84
C LEU A 35 -10.20 4.34 7.62
N MET A 36 -9.09 4.93 8.06
CA MET A 36 -9.14 6.12 8.89
C MET A 36 -9.46 7.39 8.10
N ASN A 37 -8.94 7.50 6.89
CA ASN A 37 -9.07 8.73 6.11
C ASN A 37 -10.26 8.72 5.15
N HIS A 38 -10.65 7.55 4.68
CA HIS A 38 -11.68 7.43 3.65
C HIS A 38 -12.84 6.53 4.05
N ASP A 39 -12.77 5.93 5.23
CA ASP A 39 -13.77 4.98 5.71
C ASP A 39 -13.95 3.82 4.72
N ILE A 40 -12.85 3.41 4.09
CA ILE A 40 -12.84 2.31 3.14
C ILE A 40 -12.07 1.15 3.74
N GLU A 41 -12.70 -0.03 3.78
CA GLU A 41 -12.06 -1.23 4.29
C GLU A 41 -11.47 -2.01 3.10
N LEU A 42 -10.18 -1.84 2.88
CA LEU A 42 -9.50 -2.51 1.78
C LEU A 42 -9.30 -3.99 2.04
N SER A 43 -9.50 -4.80 1.01
CA SER A 43 -9.13 -6.21 1.06
C SER A 43 -7.79 -6.40 0.34
N GLY A 44 -7.17 -7.55 0.55
CA GLY A 44 -5.93 -7.85 -0.13
C GLY A 44 -6.03 -7.88 -1.65
N HIS A 45 -7.23 -8.12 -2.17
CA HIS A 45 -7.46 -8.16 -3.62
C HIS A 45 -7.50 -6.78 -4.24
N GLU A 46 -7.72 -5.76 -3.45
CA GLU A 46 -7.84 -4.40 -3.96
C GLU A 46 -6.50 -3.67 -4.02
N ILE A 47 -5.47 -4.25 -3.42
CA ILE A 47 -4.11 -3.71 -3.48
C ILE A 47 -3.33 -4.56 -4.47
N THR A 48 -3.11 -4.02 -5.68
CA THR A 48 -2.47 -4.79 -6.75
C THR A 48 -1.15 -4.16 -7.18
N GLU A 49 -0.38 -4.93 -7.96
CA GLU A 49 0.89 -4.48 -8.52
C GLU A 49 1.84 -3.95 -7.45
N ILE A 50 1.88 -4.65 -6.32
CA ILE A 50 2.78 -4.27 -5.23
C ILE A 50 4.21 -4.51 -5.67
N THR A 51 5.02 -3.46 -5.66
CA THR A 51 6.40 -3.51 -6.10
C THR A 51 7.30 -2.87 -5.07
N GLU A 52 8.37 -3.54 -4.75
CA GLU A 52 9.40 -2.98 -3.88
C GLU A 52 10.39 -2.22 -4.74
N LEU A 53 10.58 -0.93 -4.44
CA LEU A 53 11.56 -0.12 -5.13
C LEU A 53 12.90 -0.23 -4.43
N LYS A 54 13.93 -0.55 -5.20
CA LYS A 54 15.27 -0.64 -4.65
C LYS A 54 15.98 0.69 -4.82
N ASN A 55 16.50 1.19 -3.72
CA ASN A 55 17.35 2.36 -3.79
C ASN A 55 18.74 1.89 -4.23
N GLY A 56 19.06 2.23 -5.44
CA GLY A 56 20.32 1.84 -6.01
C GLY A 56 21.51 2.46 -5.32
#